data_b8928cf02b6ee6268df6b973cc49b770
#
_entry.id   b8928cf02b6ee6268df6b973cc49b770
#
_cell.length_a   1.000
_cell.length_b   1.000
_cell.length_c   1.000
_cell.angle_alpha   90.00
_cell.angle_beta   90.00
_cell.angle_gamma   90.00
#
_symmetry.space_group_name_H-M   'P 1'
#
loop_
_entity.id
_entity.type
_entity.pdbx_description
1 polymer ?
#
loop_
_entity_poly.entity_id
_entity_poly.type
_entity_poly.pdbx_seq_one_letter_code
_entity_poly.pdbx_strand_id
1 'polypeptide(L)'
;MKSFFYAVPYELIIIGSNTNKSMSSYLANLNILENITAILTPMFSGFIIEKFSYNVLFIILGLETLLIIAVSMKIKDFTVQDSKMKIKEFWKIAKEKTHLKDIYKCMFFRRISSQGAMTELLPIVLFLRLGTEMSFGSYNALFAVISIISLQILKIINSKKINKKFYPYMAIIIFVSSLLVVFNASFVTLLIYYILMNSFGTIIESESCSAIYSAIKVDNLEQYRKEHMMVFNIYMFVGQVISYSLVYVLYNYFYNVNILSISISILMFFLIIATIYLRKTEQYLYDNN
;
A
#
# COMPACT_ATOMS: atom_id res chain seq x y z
N MET A 1 -6.56 12.45 -9.37
CA MET A 1 -7.96 12.18 -9.76
C MET A 1 -8.32 10.70 -9.92
N LYS A 2 -7.43 9.82 -10.44
CA LYS A 2 -7.67 8.36 -10.56
C LYS A 2 -8.09 7.70 -9.24
N SER A 3 -7.52 8.07 -8.11
CA SER A 3 -7.77 7.42 -6.83
C SER A 3 -9.19 7.63 -6.28
N PHE A 4 -9.82 8.77 -6.51
CA PHE A 4 -11.12 9.05 -5.92
C PHE A 4 -12.28 8.33 -6.63
N PHE A 5 -12.29 8.31 -7.96
CA PHE A 5 -13.35 7.67 -8.74
C PHE A 5 -13.23 6.14 -8.80
N TYR A 6 -12.02 5.59 -8.62
CA TYR A 6 -11.77 4.16 -8.66
C TYR A 6 -11.70 3.54 -7.25
N ALA A 7 -10.98 4.17 -6.32
CA ALA A 7 -10.71 3.60 -5.01
C ALA A 7 -11.97 3.44 -4.17
N VAL A 8 -12.84 4.44 -4.11
CA VAL A 8 -14.06 4.38 -3.28
C VAL A 8 -15.02 3.26 -3.72
N PRO A 9 -15.41 3.13 -5.00
CA PRO A 9 -16.23 1.99 -5.44
C PRO A 9 -15.56 0.64 -5.22
N TYR A 10 -14.26 0.51 -5.50
CA TYR A 10 -13.50 -0.72 -5.29
C TYR A 10 -13.49 -1.14 -3.81
N GLU A 11 -13.21 -0.21 -2.91
CA GLU A 11 -13.22 -0.43 -1.46
C GLU A 11 -14.62 -0.81 -0.94
N LEU A 12 -15.67 -0.17 -1.46
CA LEU A 12 -17.04 -0.52 -1.10
C LEU A 12 -17.43 -1.94 -1.55
N ILE A 13 -16.96 -2.37 -2.71
CA ILE A 13 -17.15 -3.75 -3.21
C ILE A 13 -16.44 -4.75 -2.30
N ILE A 14 -15.18 -4.49 -1.95
CA ILE A 14 -14.38 -5.34 -1.04
C ILE A 14 -15.10 -5.51 0.30
N ILE A 15 -15.56 -4.42 0.90
CA ILE A 15 -16.26 -4.47 2.20
C ILE A 15 -17.60 -5.22 2.06
N GLY A 16 -18.32 -5.01 0.94
CA GLY A 16 -19.64 -5.62 0.70
C GLY A 16 -19.60 -7.11 0.40
N SER A 17 -18.54 -7.59 -0.25
CA SER A 17 -18.45 -8.98 -0.72
C SER A 17 -18.00 -9.98 0.37
N ASN A 18 -17.50 -9.51 1.50
CA ASN A 18 -16.80 -10.36 2.46
C ASN A 18 -17.63 -10.65 3.70
N THR A 19 -18.47 -11.68 3.63
CA THR A 19 -19.39 -12.06 4.72
C THR A 19 -18.81 -13.11 5.69
N ASN A 20 -17.84 -13.95 5.28
CA ASN A 20 -17.48 -15.15 6.05
C ASN A 20 -15.99 -15.49 6.18
N LYS A 21 -15.07 -14.70 5.62
CA LYS A 21 -13.61 -14.94 5.74
C LYS A 21 -12.95 -13.77 6.45
N SER A 22 -11.83 -14.02 7.12
CA SER A 22 -11.06 -12.93 7.70
C SER A 22 -10.64 -11.94 6.57
N MET A 23 -10.88 -10.66 6.76
CA MET A 23 -10.55 -9.60 5.79
C MET A 23 -9.06 -9.62 5.42
N SER A 24 -8.19 -9.90 6.39
CA SER A 24 -6.75 -10.05 6.19
C SER A 24 -6.41 -11.14 5.17
N SER A 25 -7.04 -12.34 5.28
CA SER A 25 -6.81 -13.43 4.33
C SER A 25 -7.30 -13.10 2.91
N TYR A 26 -8.41 -12.38 2.78
CA TYR A 26 -8.94 -11.93 1.49
C TYR A 26 -8.01 -10.91 0.83
N LEU A 27 -7.59 -9.88 1.57
CA LEU A 27 -6.66 -8.87 1.08
C LEU A 27 -5.29 -9.47 0.75
N ALA A 28 -4.80 -10.43 1.53
CA ALA A 28 -3.58 -11.14 1.21
C ALA A 28 -3.69 -11.92 -0.12
N ASN A 29 -4.86 -12.50 -0.46
CA ASN A 29 -5.08 -13.14 -1.76
C ASN A 29 -5.08 -12.13 -2.90
N LEU A 30 -5.73 -10.98 -2.74
CA LEU A 30 -5.70 -9.90 -3.73
C LEU A 30 -4.28 -9.41 -3.97
N ASN A 31 -3.53 -9.13 -2.90
CA ASN A 31 -2.13 -8.70 -3.01
C ASN A 31 -1.25 -9.75 -3.68
N ILE A 32 -1.52 -11.06 -3.50
CA ILE A 32 -0.80 -12.11 -4.22
C ILE A 32 -1.09 -12.03 -5.72
N LEU A 33 -2.35 -11.84 -6.12
CA LEU A 33 -2.73 -11.69 -7.52
C LEU A 33 -2.09 -10.43 -8.13
N GLU A 34 -2.11 -9.31 -7.42
CA GLU A 34 -1.45 -8.07 -7.83
C GLU A 34 0.06 -8.27 -8.01
N ASN A 35 0.72 -8.99 -7.11
CA ASN A 35 2.14 -9.30 -7.23
C ASN A 35 2.44 -10.24 -8.42
N ILE A 36 1.57 -11.21 -8.71
CA ILE A 36 1.73 -12.08 -9.89
C ILE A 36 1.66 -11.23 -11.16
N THR A 37 0.69 -10.33 -11.27
CA THR A 37 0.60 -9.41 -12.43
C THR A 37 1.79 -8.46 -12.50
N ALA A 38 2.28 -7.97 -11.35
CA ALA A 38 3.46 -7.13 -11.27
C ALA A 38 4.76 -7.85 -11.71
N ILE A 39 4.83 -9.17 -11.61
CA ILE A 39 5.93 -9.97 -12.17
C ILE A 39 5.79 -10.11 -13.68
N LEU A 40 4.61 -10.48 -14.14
CA LEU A 40 4.38 -10.83 -15.55
C LEU A 40 4.41 -9.59 -16.44
N THR A 41 3.81 -8.48 -16.00
CA THR A 41 3.67 -7.28 -16.84
C THR A 41 5.02 -6.70 -17.32
N PRO A 42 6.04 -6.47 -16.47
CA PRO A 42 7.33 -5.96 -16.94
C PRO A 42 8.07 -6.92 -17.86
N MET A 43 7.97 -8.24 -17.58
CA MET A 43 8.60 -9.25 -18.43
C MET A 43 7.98 -9.28 -19.83
N PHE A 44 6.64 -9.31 -19.90
CA PHE A 44 5.94 -9.30 -21.19
C PHE A 44 6.12 -7.99 -21.93
N SER A 45 6.01 -6.85 -21.26
CA SER A 45 6.20 -5.55 -21.91
C SER A 45 7.62 -5.37 -22.42
N GLY A 46 8.64 -5.75 -21.64
CA GLY A 46 10.04 -5.72 -22.05
C GLY A 46 10.29 -6.61 -23.28
N PHE A 47 9.77 -7.84 -23.28
CA PHE A 47 9.86 -8.76 -24.42
C PHE A 47 9.19 -8.20 -25.68
N ILE A 48 7.99 -7.61 -25.55
CA ILE A 48 7.26 -7.03 -26.69
C ILE A 48 8.01 -5.83 -27.26
N ILE A 49 8.56 -4.95 -26.41
CA ILE A 49 9.32 -3.79 -26.85
C ILE A 49 10.58 -4.22 -27.60
N GLU A 50 11.32 -5.18 -27.05
CA GLU A 50 12.57 -5.67 -27.64
C GLU A 50 12.35 -6.40 -28.97
N LYS A 51 11.31 -7.25 -29.07
CA LYS A 51 11.05 -8.09 -30.26
C LYS A 51 10.26 -7.39 -31.36
N PHE A 52 9.38 -6.47 -31.00
CA PHE A 52 8.46 -5.86 -31.93
C PHE A 52 8.58 -4.34 -32.01
N SER A 53 8.08 -3.61 -31.03
CA SER A 53 8.24 -2.15 -30.86
C SER A 53 7.30 -1.63 -29.77
N TYR A 54 7.49 -0.37 -29.37
CA TYR A 54 6.54 0.35 -28.50
C TYR A 54 5.13 0.46 -29.08
N ASN A 55 5.00 0.58 -30.43
CA ASN A 55 3.68 0.69 -31.08
C ASN A 55 2.84 -0.57 -30.86
N VAL A 56 3.45 -1.76 -30.96
CA VAL A 56 2.75 -3.03 -30.70
C VAL A 56 2.31 -3.11 -29.23
N LEU A 57 3.16 -2.68 -28.31
CA LEU A 57 2.77 -2.62 -26.88
C LEU A 57 1.55 -1.71 -26.65
N PHE A 58 1.52 -0.53 -27.27
CA PHE A 58 0.37 0.39 -27.14
C PHE A 58 -0.91 -0.19 -27.74
N ILE A 59 -0.82 -0.93 -28.85
CA ILE A 59 -1.99 -1.63 -29.44
C ILE A 59 -2.51 -2.68 -28.45
N ILE A 60 -1.64 -3.49 -27.84
CA ILE A 60 -2.03 -4.50 -26.85
C ILE A 60 -2.70 -3.86 -25.66
N LEU A 61 -2.11 -2.78 -25.09
CA LEU A 61 -2.71 -2.03 -23.98
C LEU A 61 -4.08 -1.43 -24.33
N GLY A 62 -4.25 -0.98 -25.57
CA GLY A 62 -5.53 -0.50 -26.11
C GLY A 62 -6.58 -1.61 -26.13
N LEU A 63 -6.23 -2.79 -26.62
CA LEU A 63 -7.12 -3.97 -26.63
C LEU A 63 -7.46 -4.44 -25.20
N GLU A 64 -6.49 -4.47 -24.30
CA GLU A 64 -6.71 -4.78 -22.91
C GLU A 64 -7.68 -3.79 -22.26
N THR A 65 -7.52 -2.50 -22.53
CA THR A 65 -8.45 -1.45 -22.04
C THR A 65 -9.87 -1.68 -22.53
N LEU A 66 -10.06 -2.03 -23.81
CA LEU A 66 -11.38 -2.35 -24.35
C LEU A 66 -11.99 -3.60 -23.71
N LEU A 67 -11.19 -4.62 -23.42
CA LEU A 67 -11.64 -5.81 -22.68
C LEU A 67 -12.06 -5.45 -21.25
N ILE A 68 -11.31 -4.62 -20.55
CA ILE A 68 -11.68 -4.14 -19.20
C ILE A 68 -13.02 -3.40 -19.25
N ILE A 69 -13.22 -2.53 -20.23
CA ILE A 69 -14.51 -1.82 -20.40
C ILE A 69 -15.64 -2.83 -20.64
N ALA A 70 -15.46 -3.80 -21.54
CA ALA A 70 -16.47 -4.80 -21.85
C ALA A 70 -16.82 -5.69 -20.63
N VAL A 71 -15.83 -6.05 -19.80
CA VAL A 71 -16.03 -6.81 -18.58
C VAL A 71 -16.72 -5.94 -17.52
N SER A 72 -16.34 -4.68 -17.38
CA SER A 72 -16.94 -3.77 -16.42
C SER A 72 -18.43 -3.53 -16.67
N MET A 73 -18.88 -3.53 -17.91
CA MET A 73 -20.29 -3.44 -18.27
C MET A 73 -21.13 -4.65 -17.84
N LYS A 74 -20.49 -5.79 -17.54
CA LYS A 74 -21.18 -7.01 -17.02
C LYS A 74 -21.25 -7.07 -15.50
N ILE A 75 -20.57 -6.18 -14.81
CA ILE A 75 -20.62 -6.12 -13.34
C ILE A 75 -22.03 -5.63 -12.95
N LYS A 76 -22.73 -6.46 -12.19
CA LYS A 76 -24.06 -6.07 -11.67
C LYS A 76 -23.92 -4.86 -10.75
N ASP A 77 -24.81 -3.89 -10.93
CA ASP A 77 -24.88 -2.75 -10.02
C ASP A 77 -25.09 -3.24 -8.59
N PHE A 78 -24.13 -2.95 -7.75
CA PHE A 78 -24.36 -3.08 -6.31
C PHE A 78 -25.34 -1.99 -5.91
N THR A 79 -26.57 -2.37 -5.54
CA THR A 79 -27.53 -1.46 -4.93
C THR A 79 -26.97 -1.00 -3.58
N VAL A 80 -26.11 -0.01 -3.63
CA VAL A 80 -25.75 0.73 -2.42
C VAL A 80 -27.00 1.51 -2.03
N GLN A 81 -27.59 1.19 -0.88
CA GLN A 81 -28.73 1.95 -0.37
C GLN A 81 -28.47 3.45 -0.52
N ASP A 82 -29.37 4.12 -1.22
CA ASP A 82 -29.26 5.54 -1.58
C ASP A 82 -29.54 6.42 -0.35
N SER A 83 -28.71 6.27 0.68
CA SER A 83 -28.76 7.12 1.86
C SER A 83 -27.92 8.38 1.61
N LYS A 84 -28.50 9.55 1.89
CA LYS A 84 -27.74 10.82 1.87
C LYS A 84 -26.51 10.69 2.77
N MET A 85 -25.35 11.07 2.25
CA MET A 85 -24.10 11.06 3.03
C MET A 85 -24.21 11.94 4.28
N LYS A 86 -23.92 11.36 5.44
CA LYS A 86 -23.97 12.03 6.75
C LYS A 86 -22.56 12.30 7.27
N ILE A 87 -21.71 12.95 6.47
CA ILE A 87 -20.29 13.17 6.75
C ILE A 87 -20.07 13.89 8.08
N LYS A 88 -20.86 14.92 8.39
CA LYS A 88 -20.72 15.69 9.66
C LYS A 88 -21.02 14.82 10.89
N GLU A 89 -22.04 13.98 10.79
CA GLU A 89 -22.42 13.05 11.86
C GLU A 89 -21.32 12.00 12.08
N PHE A 90 -20.87 11.36 11.00
CA PHE A 90 -19.78 10.39 11.07
C PHE A 90 -18.48 11.01 11.58
N TRP A 91 -18.13 12.22 11.15
CA TRP A 91 -16.95 12.93 11.64
C TRP A 91 -16.97 13.16 13.15
N LYS A 92 -18.15 13.44 13.72
CA LYS A 92 -18.31 13.56 15.17
C LYS A 92 -18.06 12.20 15.85
N ILE A 93 -18.67 11.13 15.35
CA ILE A 93 -18.45 9.76 15.83
C ILE A 93 -16.96 9.37 15.74
N ALA A 94 -16.33 9.62 14.59
CA ALA A 94 -14.93 9.32 14.38
C ALA A 94 -13.98 10.09 15.32
N LYS A 95 -14.39 11.30 15.76
CA LYS A 95 -13.65 12.06 16.78
C LYS A 95 -13.82 11.53 18.21
N GLU A 96 -14.88 10.83 18.50
CA GLU A 96 -15.14 10.26 19.83
C GLU A 96 -14.46 8.89 19.97
N LYS A 97 -14.45 8.08 18.90
CA LYS A 97 -13.91 6.73 18.87
C LYS A 97 -12.38 6.71 18.68
N THR A 98 -11.66 6.30 19.73
CA THR A 98 -10.18 6.31 19.74
C THR A 98 -9.58 5.43 18.65
N HIS A 99 -10.12 4.22 18.43
CA HIS A 99 -9.59 3.29 17.42
C HIS A 99 -9.77 3.82 15.99
N LEU A 100 -10.86 4.55 15.68
CA LEU A 100 -11.03 5.21 14.37
C LEU A 100 -9.99 6.32 14.17
N LYS A 101 -9.71 7.11 15.20
CA LYS A 101 -8.62 8.11 15.14
C LYS A 101 -7.27 7.45 14.89
N ASP A 102 -6.99 6.38 15.61
CA ASP A 102 -5.69 5.71 15.54
C ASP A 102 -5.50 5.06 14.16
N ILE A 103 -6.52 4.42 13.58
CA ILE A 103 -6.39 3.84 12.24
C ILE A 103 -6.24 4.93 11.17
N TYR A 104 -6.94 6.06 11.24
CA TYR A 104 -6.73 7.16 10.30
C TYR A 104 -5.33 7.76 10.41
N LYS A 105 -4.80 7.93 11.62
CA LYS A 105 -3.40 8.35 11.83
C LYS A 105 -2.43 7.31 11.29
N CYS A 106 -2.67 6.01 11.52
CA CYS A 106 -1.87 4.94 10.94
C CYS A 106 -1.79 5.09 9.41
N MET A 107 -2.94 5.20 8.76
CA MET A 107 -3.01 5.29 7.30
C MET A 107 -2.38 6.58 6.77
N PHE A 108 -2.55 7.70 7.46
CA PHE A 108 -1.90 8.97 7.15
C PHE A 108 -0.37 8.84 7.17
N PHE A 109 0.21 8.35 8.27
CA PHE A 109 1.66 8.19 8.39
C PHE A 109 2.22 7.13 7.44
N ARG A 110 1.47 6.05 7.20
CA ARG A 110 1.83 5.04 6.22
C ARG A 110 1.85 5.63 4.81
N ARG A 111 0.92 6.52 4.48
CA ARG A 111 0.90 7.19 3.17
C ARG A 111 2.06 8.16 3.00
N ILE A 112 2.50 8.82 4.08
CA ILE A 112 3.73 9.61 4.04
C ILE A 112 4.93 8.71 3.77
N SER A 113 5.03 7.55 4.42
CA SER A 113 6.19 6.67 4.37
C SER A 113 6.28 5.81 3.11
N SER A 114 5.52 4.71 3.07
CA SER A 114 5.72 3.64 2.08
C SER A 114 4.88 3.75 0.82
N GLN A 115 3.78 4.50 0.87
CA GLN A 115 2.81 4.58 -0.23
C GLN A 115 2.69 5.97 -0.90
N GLY A 116 3.50 6.94 -0.49
CA GLY A 116 3.56 8.27 -1.09
C GLY A 116 4.64 8.37 -2.16
N ALA A 117 5.55 9.33 -1.99
CA ALA A 117 6.67 9.54 -2.90
C ALA A 117 7.61 8.32 -2.99
N MET A 118 7.57 7.43 -2.01
CA MET A 118 8.41 6.23 -1.95
C MET A 118 8.16 5.26 -3.10
N THR A 119 6.91 5.15 -3.56
CA THR A 119 6.54 4.29 -4.71
C THR A 119 7.22 4.69 -6.01
N GLU A 120 7.59 5.97 -6.13
CA GLU A 120 8.30 6.52 -7.29
C GLU A 120 9.82 6.58 -7.06
N LEU A 121 10.24 6.96 -5.86
CA LEU A 121 11.67 7.12 -5.53
C LEU A 121 12.44 5.81 -5.59
N LEU A 122 11.90 4.73 -5.05
CA LEU A 122 12.59 3.45 -5.00
C LEU A 122 12.89 2.89 -6.38
N PRO A 123 11.95 2.80 -7.33
CA PRO A 123 12.23 2.39 -8.69
C PRO A 123 13.29 3.26 -9.37
N ILE A 124 13.24 4.59 -9.17
CA ILE A 124 14.22 5.51 -9.75
C ILE A 124 15.63 5.23 -9.21
N VAL A 125 15.78 5.12 -7.88
CA VAL A 125 17.08 4.85 -7.26
C VAL A 125 17.63 3.48 -7.71
N LEU A 126 16.77 2.48 -7.79
CA LEU A 126 17.16 1.16 -8.28
C LEU A 126 17.59 1.19 -9.74
N PHE A 127 16.81 1.83 -10.61
CA PHE A 127 17.11 1.97 -12.03
C PHE A 127 18.45 2.70 -12.27
N LEU A 128 18.68 3.81 -11.55
CA LEU A 128 19.94 4.56 -11.64
C LEU A 128 21.18 3.73 -11.25
N ARG A 129 21.00 2.70 -10.41
CA ARG A 129 22.08 1.81 -9.98
C ARG A 129 22.28 0.59 -10.87
N LEU A 130 21.21 0.07 -11.46
CA LEU A 130 21.25 -1.12 -12.31
C LEU A 130 21.63 -0.79 -13.76
N GLY A 131 21.28 0.41 -14.23
CA GLY A 131 21.66 0.95 -15.54
C GLY A 131 20.95 0.31 -16.75
N THR A 132 20.22 -0.78 -16.58
CA THR A 132 19.50 -1.46 -17.69
C THR A 132 18.06 -1.80 -17.31
N GLU A 133 17.14 -1.66 -18.28
CA GLU A 133 15.73 -1.96 -18.08
C GLU A 133 15.49 -3.45 -17.79
N MET A 134 16.25 -4.34 -18.41
CA MET A 134 16.15 -5.78 -18.19
C MET A 134 16.55 -6.17 -16.76
N SER A 135 17.66 -5.62 -16.25
CA SER A 135 18.07 -5.84 -14.87
C SER A 135 17.05 -5.32 -13.88
N PHE A 136 16.50 -4.12 -14.13
CA PHE A 136 15.45 -3.52 -13.31
C PHE A 136 14.18 -4.41 -13.28
N GLY A 137 13.72 -4.90 -14.44
CA GLY A 137 12.58 -5.81 -14.53
C GLY A 137 12.79 -7.12 -13.77
N SER A 138 13.98 -7.73 -13.90
CA SER A 138 14.35 -8.98 -13.22
C SER A 138 14.36 -8.83 -11.69
N TYR A 139 14.89 -7.72 -11.17
CA TYR A 139 14.88 -7.46 -9.72
C TYR A 139 13.48 -7.16 -9.20
N ASN A 140 12.66 -6.42 -9.94
CA ASN A 140 11.26 -6.22 -9.54
C ASN A 140 10.48 -7.53 -9.47
N ALA A 141 10.70 -8.45 -10.41
CA ALA A 141 10.11 -9.78 -10.37
C ALA A 141 10.56 -10.57 -9.12
N LEU A 142 11.85 -10.52 -8.79
CA LEU A 142 12.38 -11.16 -7.57
C LEU A 142 11.74 -10.58 -6.30
N PHE A 143 11.59 -9.26 -6.21
CA PHE A 143 10.96 -8.61 -5.06
C PHE A 143 9.48 -8.95 -4.93
N ALA A 144 8.77 -9.08 -6.05
CA ALA A 144 7.38 -9.53 -6.04
C ALA A 144 7.24 -10.99 -5.55
N VAL A 145 8.17 -11.88 -5.93
CA VAL A 145 8.24 -13.25 -5.37
C VAL A 145 8.45 -13.21 -3.86
N ILE A 146 9.37 -12.39 -3.36
CA ILE A 146 9.60 -12.20 -1.92
C ILE A 146 8.33 -11.73 -1.22
N SER A 147 7.61 -10.77 -1.79
CA SER A 147 6.33 -10.29 -1.26
C SER A 147 5.29 -11.41 -1.16
N ILE A 148 5.17 -12.23 -2.21
CA ILE A 148 4.24 -13.38 -2.22
C ILE A 148 4.58 -14.37 -1.11
N ILE A 149 5.85 -14.74 -0.97
CA ILE A 149 6.31 -15.66 0.09
C ILE A 149 6.00 -15.06 1.47
N SER A 150 6.26 -13.77 1.68
CA SER A 150 5.99 -13.07 2.95
C SER A 150 4.51 -13.08 3.30
N LEU A 151 3.61 -12.87 2.31
CA LEU A 151 2.17 -12.95 2.51
C LEU A 151 1.67 -14.38 2.79
N GLN A 152 2.30 -15.40 2.20
CA GLN A 152 1.97 -16.80 2.54
C GLN A 152 2.39 -17.12 3.97
N ILE A 153 3.57 -16.69 4.40
CA ILE A 153 4.04 -16.82 5.78
C ILE A 153 3.06 -16.11 6.72
N LEU A 154 2.63 -14.89 6.39
CA LEU A 154 1.64 -14.15 7.17
C LEU A 154 0.35 -14.95 7.37
N LYS A 155 -0.19 -15.59 6.33
CA LYS A 155 -1.40 -16.42 6.45
C LYS A 155 -1.23 -17.58 7.41
N ILE A 156 -0.07 -18.26 7.37
CA ILE A 156 0.24 -19.37 8.27
C ILE A 156 0.34 -18.87 9.71
N ILE A 157 0.97 -17.73 9.92
CA ILE A 157 1.15 -17.15 11.26
C ILE A 157 -0.17 -16.56 11.79
N ASN A 158 -0.98 -15.91 10.97
CA ASN A 158 -2.29 -15.38 11.38
C ASN A 158 -3.25 -16.48 11.85
N SER A 159 -3.13 -17.70 11.33
CA SER A 159 -3.84 -18.85 11.89
C SER A 159 -3.46 -19.15 13.35
N LYS A 160 -2.28 -18.67 13.81
CA LYS A 160 -1.73 -18.88 15.17
C LYS A 160 -1.72 -17.60 16.05
N LYS A 161 -2.42 -16.52 15.64
CA LYS A 161 -2.47 -15.21 16.32
C LYS A 161 -1.10 -14.53 16.48
N ILE A 162 -0.71 -13.70 15.50
CA ILE A 162 0.50 -12.86 15.59
C ILE A 162 0.42 -12.00 16.84
N ASN A 163 1.51 -11.96 17.60
CA ASN A 163 1.65 -10.98 18.66
C ASN A 163 1.82 -9.59 18.03
N LYS A 164 0.77 -8.77 18.14
CA LYS A 164 0.68 -7.42 17.56
C LYS A 164 1.81 -6.46 17.96
N LYS A 165 2.63 -6.85 18.95
CA LYS A 165 3.84 -6.13 19.34
C LYS A 165 4.93 -6.14 18.26
N PHE A 166 4.86 -7.03 17.27
CA PHE A 166 5.91 -7.15 16.25
C PHE A 166 5.87 -6.06 15.16
N TYR A 167 4.72 -5.42 14.88
CA TYR A 167 4.64 -4.42 13.82
C TYR A 167 5.65 -3.24 13.97
N PRO A 168 5.79 -2.59 15.13
CA PRO A 168 6.80 -1.57 15.30
C PRO A 168 8.23 -2.07 15.12
N TYR A 169 8.54 -3.31 15.55
CA TYR A 169 9.87 -3.89 15.34
C TYR A 169 10.16 -4.14 13.86
N MET A 170 9.19 -4.61 13.07
CA MET A 170 9.34 -4.74 11.62
C MET A 170 9.63 -3.37 10.98
N ALA A 171 8.91 -2.32 11.38
CA ALA A 171 9.15 -0.97 10.88
C ALA A 171 10.52 -0.42 11.28
N ILE A 172 11.00 -0.70 12.49
CA ILE A 172 12.35 -0.32 12.95
C ILE A 172 13.42 -1.03 12.10
N ILE A 173 13.25 -2.31 11.79
CA ILE A 173 14.19 -3.06 10.95
C ILE A 173 14.25 -2.45 9.54
N ILE A 174 13.11 -2.10 8.95
CA ILE A 174 13.05 -1.41 7.65
C ILE A 174 13.75 -0.05 7.73
N PHE A 175 13.48 0.73 8.78
CA PHE A 175 14.10 2.04 8.99
C PHE A 175 15.63 1.92 9.13
N VAL A 176 16.14 1.00 9.96
CA VAL A 176 17.58 0.75 10.12
C VAL A 176 18.21 0.34 8.79
N SER A 177 17.54 -0.50 8.00
CA SER A 177 18.06 -0.88 6.67
C SER A 177 18.10 0.30 5.70
N SER A 178 17.15 1.25 5.81
CA SER A 178 17.18 2.49 5.01
C SER A 178 18.35 3.40 5.38
N LEU A 179 18.77 3.43 6.66
CA LEU A 179 19.97 4.15 7.10
C LEU A 179 21.25 3.56 6.48
N LEU A 180 21.31 2.22 6.32
CA LEU A 180 22.46 1.60 5.61
C LEU A 180 22.59 2.13 4.18
N VAL A 181 21.47 2.39 3.50
CA VAL A 181 21.46 2.99 2.15
C VAL A 181 21.98 4.44 2.17
N VAL A 182 21.75 5.19 3.25
CA VAL A 182 22.28 6.56 3.40
C VAL A 182 23.79 6.55 3.56
N PHE A 183 24.33 5.67 4.41
CA PHE A 183 25.77 5.61 4.68
C PHE A 183 26.55 5.04 3.51
N ASN A 184 26.01 4.04 2.83
CA ASN A 184 26.63 3.42 1.67
C ASN A 184 25.55 3.00 0.67
N ALA A 185 25.29 3.85 -0.32
CA ALA A 185 24.34 3.59 -1.39
C ALA A 185 24.87 2.54 -2.40
N SER A 186 25.39 1.40 -1.91
CA SER A 186 25.80 0.28 -2.73
C SER A 186 24.60 -0.53 -3.20
N PHE A 187 24.80 -1.32 -4.26
CA PHE A 187 23.79 -2.25 -4.74
C PHE A 187 23.35 -3.24 -3.63
N VAL A 188 24.27 -3.73 -2.82
CA VAL A 188 23.99 -4.69 -1.75
C VAL A 188 23.09 -4.09 -0.66
N THR A 189 23.37 -2.85 -0.24
CA THR A 189 22.56 -2.18 0.78
C THR A 189 21.15 -1.86 0.28
N LEU A 190 21.00 -1.48 -0.99
CA LEU A 190 19.71 -1.33 -1.65
C LEU A 190 18.96 -2.65 -1.71
N LEU A 191 19.62 -3.74 -2.08
CA LEU A 191 19.03 -5.07 -2.15
C LEU A 191 18.50 -5.52 -0.77
N ILE A 192 19.29 -5.36 0.30
CA ILE A 192 18.87 -5.68 1.67
C ILE A 192 17.63 -4.87 2.05
N TYR A 193 17.66 -3.56 1.78
CA TYR A 193 16.51 -2.68 2.06
C TYR A 193 15.25 -3.13 1.30
N TYR A 194 15.37 -3.43 0.01
CA TYR A 194 14.27 -3.90 -0.82
C TYR A 194 13.68 -5.22 -0.33
N ILE A 195 14.52 -6.19 0.03
CA ILE A 195 14.07 -7.47 0.58
C ILE A 195 13.27 -7.25 1.87
N LEU A 196 13.78 -6.43 2.78
CA LEU A 196 13.10 -6.16 4.05
C LEU A 196 11.81 -5.35 3.85
N MET A 197 11.82 -4.40 2.93
CA MET A 197 10.63 -3.62 2.59
C MET A 197 9.54 -4.48 1.95
N ASN A 198 9.89 -5.36 1.02
CA ASN A 198 8.93 -6.26 0.37
C ASN A 198 8.49 -7.41 1.29
N SER A 199 9.26 -7.77 2.31
CA SER A 199 8.84 -8.76 3.29
C SER A 199 7.95 -8.14 4.37
N PHE A 200 8.50 -7.25 5.17
CA PHE A 200 7.80 -6.68 6.33
C PHE A 200 6.81 -5.57 5.94
N GLY A 201 7.14 -4.79 4.91
CA GLY A 201 6.27 -3.71 4.43
C GLY A 201 4.95 -4.24 3.90
N THR A 202 4.95 -5.33 3.13
CA THR A 202 3.72 -5.97 2.63
C THR A 202 2.87 -6.57 3.75
N ILE A 203 3.50 -7.10 4.80
CA ILE A 203 2.79 -7.56 6.01
C ILE A 203 2.09 -6.37 6.70
N ILE A 204 2.83 -5.29 6.97
CA ILE A 204 2.28 -4.08 7.60
C ILE A 204 1.15 -3.49 6.73
N GLU A 205 1.31 -3.51 5.41
CA GLU A 205 0.29 -3.04 4.48
C GLU A 205 -0.99 -3.85 4.54
N SER A 206 -0.89 -5.17 4.42
CA SER A 206 -2.04 -6.09 4.47
C SER A 206 -2.81 -5.95 5.79
N GLU A 207 -2.11 -5.90 6.91
CA GLU A 207 -2.74 -5.74 8.23
C GLU A 207 -3.35 -4.34 8.41
N SER A 208 -2.70 -3.28 7.95
CA SER A 208 -3.27 -1.93 8.01
C SER A 208 -4.55 -1.80 7.18
N CYS A 209 -4.58 -2.40 5.99
CA CYS A 209 -5.79 -2.44 5.14
C CYS A 209 -6.90 -3.29 5.79
N SER A 210 -6.55 -4.42 6.40
CA SER A 210 -7.49 -5.23 7.16
C SER A 210 -8.09 -4.45 8.33
N ALA A 211 -7.27 -3.73 9.09
CA ALA A 211 -7.69 -2.96 10.24
C ALA A 211 -8.65 -1.82 9.85
N ILE A 212 -8.39 -1.09 8.72
CA ILE A 212 -9.29 -0.01 8.27
C ILE A 212 -10.67 -0.55 7.89
N TYR A 213 -10.75 -1.69 7.21
CA TYR A 213 -12.02 -2.28 6.81
C TYR A 213 -12.77 -2.93 8.00
N SER A 214 -12.05 -3.42 8.99
CA SER A 214 -12.65 -4.04 10.18
C SER A 214 -13.12 -3.01 11.22
N ALA A 215 -12.51 -1.83 11.26
CA ALA A 215 -12.77 -0.82 12.28
C ALA A 215 -14.22 -0.34 12.38
N ILE A 216 -14.96 -0.34 11.26
CA ILE A 216 -16.39 0.03 11.24
C ILE A 216 -17.32 -1.11 11.64
N LYS A 217 -16.85 -2.37 11.57
CA LYS A 217 -17.68 -3.55 11.90
C LYS A 217 -17.85 -3.71 13.41
N VAL A 218 -16.78 -3.49 14.16
CA VAL A 218 -16.75 -3.70 15.63
C VAL A 218 -17.78 -2.84 16.37
N ASP A 219 -18.01 -1.62 15.91
CA ASP A 219 -18.98 -0.68 16.54
C ASP A 219 -20.34 -0.67 15.85
N ASN A 220 -20.64 -1.59 14.95
CA ASN A 220 -21.87 -1.63 14.15
C ASN A 220 -22.09 -0.34 13.33
N LEU A 221 -20.99 0.28 12.86
CA LEU A 221 -21.02 1.51 12.06
C LEU A 221 -21.09 1.25 10.55
N GLU A 222 -21.50 0.06 10.14
CA GLU A 222 -21.56 -0.32 8.72
C GLU A 222 -22.45 0.58 7.87
N GLN A 223 -23.45 1.21 8.47
CA GLN A 223 -24.29 2.21 7.82
C GLN A 223 -23.52 3.45 7.35
N TYR A 224 -22.37 3.76 7.97
CA TYR A 224 -21.49 4.89 7.62
C TYR A 224 -20.30 4.48 6.75
N ARG A 225 -20.40 3.35 6.05
CA ARG A 225 -19.28 2.80 5.23
C ARG A 225 -18.76 3.79 4.19
N LYS A 226 -19.68 4.54 3.53
CA LYS A 226 -19.31 5.56 2.52
C LYS A 226 -18.52 6.71 3.15
N GLU A 227 -19.00 7.20 4.27
CA GLU A 227 -18.38 8.30 5.03
C GLU A 227 -17.02 7.90 5.58
N HIS A 228 -16.90 6.67 6.10
CA HIS A 228 -15.65 6.11 6.57
C HIS A 228 -14.59 6.09 5.46
N MET A 229 -14.93 5.56 4.29
CA MET A 229 -14.02 5.53 3.15
C MET A 229 -13.67 6.93 2.65
N MET A 230 -14.60 7.87 2.67
CA MET A 230 -14.31 9.25 2.31
C MET A 230 -13.31 9.91 3.28
N VAL A 231 -13.52 9.76 4.59
CA VAL A 231 -12.59 10.26 5.61
C VAL A 231 -11.22 9.62 5.46
N PHE A 232 -11.16 8.31 5.29
CA PHE A 232 -9.94 7.57 5.03
C PHE A 232 -9.18 8.13 3.83
N ASN A 233 -9.84 8.33 2.69
CA ASN A 233 -9.20 8.84 1.49
C ASN A 233 -8.69 10.28 1.65
N ILE A 234 -9.35 11.12 2.46
CA ILE A 234 -8.85 12.46 2.79
C ILE A 234 -7.51 12.36 3.55
N TYR A 235 -7.42 11.50 4.58
CA TYR A 235 -6.16 11.30 5.32
C TYR A 235 -5.05 10.76 4.41
N MET A 236 -5.37 9.82 3.52
CA MET A 236 -4.43 9.28 2.53
C MET A 236 -3.94 10.36 1.56
N PHE A 237 -4.84 11.19 1.04
CA PHE A 237 -4.49 12.26 0.12
C PHE A 237 -3.56 13.30 0.78
N VAL A 238 -3.91 13.76 2.00
CA VAL A 238 -3.06 14.72 2.74
C VAL A 238 -1.69 14.13 3.03
N GLY A 239 -1.61 12.86 3.45
CA GLY A 239 -0.35 12.16 3.66
C GLY A 239 0.50 12.08 2.37
N GLN A 240 -0.13 11.84 1.24
CA GLN A 240 0.53 11.81 -0.06
C GLN A 240 1.12 13.17 -0.46
N VAL A 241 0.34 14.24 -0.30
CA VAL A 241 0.81 15.62 -0.58
C VAL A 241 2.01 15.96 0.28
N ILE A 242 1.97 15.63 1.57
CA ILE A 242 3.10 15.85 2.49
C ILE A 242 4.32 15.06 2.06
N SER A 243 4.16 13.78 1.67
CA SER A 243 5.25 12.92 1.21
C SER A 243 5.98 13.52 0.00
N TYR A 244 5.23 13.93 -1.03
CA TYR A 244 5.81 14.54 -2.22
C TYR A 244 6.43 15.93 -1.93
N SER A 245 5.77 16.75 -1.12
CA SER A 245 6.29 18.06 -0.72
C SER A 245 7.60 17.94 0.05
N LEU A 246 7.71 16.95 0.94
CA LEU A 246 8.92 16.71 1.72
C LEU A 246 10.08 16.32 0.80
N VAL A 247 9.87 15.38 -0.12
CA VAL A 247 10.89 14.99 -1.10
C VAL A 247 11.29 16.15 -2.01
N TYR A 248 10.32 16.93 -2.49
CA TYR A 248 10.57 18.11 -3.32
C TYR A 248 11.42 19.16 -2.60
N VAL A 249 11.09 19.46 -1.33
CA VAL A 249 11.86 20.40 -0.51
C VAL A 249 13.28 19.90 -0.29
N LEU A 250 13.45 18.64 0.11
CA LEU A 250 14.77 18.06 0.31
C LEU A 250 15.60 18.11 -0.96
N TYR A 251 15.03 17.76 -2.11
CA TYR A 251 15.72 17.78 -3.40
C TYR A 251 16.18 19.18 -3.80
N ASN A 252 15.34 20.19 -3.65
CA ASN A 252 15.68 21.57 -4.04
C ASN A 252 16.70 22.24 -3.11
N TYR A 253 16.68 21.95 -1.81
CA TYR A 253 17.59 22.60 -0.87
C TYR A 253 18.99 21.99 -0.84
N PHE A 254 19.12 20.71 -1.15
CA PHE A 254 20.38 20.02 -0.92
C PHE A 254 21.09 19.48 -2.18
N TYR A 255 20.51 19.54 -3.34
CA TYR A 255 21.02 19.19 -4.68
C TYR A 255 22.21 18.19 -4.75
N ASN A 256 22.11 17.08 -4.04
CA ASN A 256 23.16 16.05 -4.01
C ASN A 256 22.52 14.65 -4.21
N VAL A 257 23.22 13.74 -4.92
CA VAL A 257 22.73 12.38 -5.21
C VAL A 257 22.37 11.59 -3.92
N ASN A 258 23.03 11.87 -2.80
CA ASN A 258 22.74 11.25 -1.52
C ASN A 258 21.37 11.65 -0.91
N ILE A 259 20.74 12.69 -1.43
CA ILE A 259 19.44 13.18 -0.93
C ILE A 259 18.32 12.20 -1.18
N LEU A 260 18.35 11.47 -2.29
CA LEU A 260 17.35 10.43 -2.53
C LEU A 260 17.40 9.37 -1.42
N SER A 261 18.60 8.94 -1.03
CA SER A 261 18.80 7.99 0.07
C SER A 261 18.36 8.55 1.42
N ILE A 262 18.67 9.83 1.69
CA ILE A 262 18.22 10.53 2.91
C ILE A 262 16.70 10.66 2.94
N SER A 263 16.09 11.01 1.81
CA SER A 263 14.63 11.11 1.68
C SER A 263 13.95 9.77 1.99
N ILE A 264 14.51 8.66 1.51
CA ILE A 264 14.04 7.31 1.82
C ILE A 264 14.02 7.09 3.34
N SER A 265 15.11 7.40 4.04
CA SER A 265 15.21 7.17 5.49
C SER A 265 14.27 8.08 6.29
N ILE A 266 14.13 9.35 5.91
CA ILE A 266 13.19 10.25 6.56
C ILE A 266 11.74 9.75 6.38
N LEU A 267 11.38 9.29 5.19
CA LEU A 267 10.06 8.73 4.94
C LEU A 267 9.83 7.46 5.77
N MET A 268 10.83 6.57 5.87
CA MET A 268 10.71 5.33 6.64
C MET A 268 10.56 5.56 8.15
N PHE A 269 11.05 6.67 8.68
CA PHE A 269 10.77 7.05 10.08
C PHE A 269 9.27 7.16 10.37
N PHE A 270 8.47 7.68 9.44
CA PHE A 270 7.02 7.77 9.60
C PHE A 270 6.34 6.40 9.61
N LEU A 271 6.96 5.35 9.05
CA LEU A 271 6.44 3.99 9.12
C LEU A 271 6.43 3.46 10.56
N ILE A 272 7.43 3.83 11.38
CA ILE A 272 7.45 3.46 12.80
C ILE A 272 6.24 4.06 13.51
N ILE A 273 5.95 5.35 13.26
CA ILE A 273 4.79 6.02 13.85
C ILE A 273 3.49 5.35 13.40
N ALA A 274 3.37 5.02 12.10
CA ALA A 274 2.22 4.33 11.57
C ALA A 274 1.95 2.99 12.29
N THR A 275 2.99 2.19 12.49
CA THR A 275 2.86 0.87 13.12
C THR A 275 2.54 0.91 14.61
N ILE A 276 2.90 1.99 15.31
CA ILE A 276 2.47 2.22 16.70
C ILE A 276 0.94 2.41 16.75
N TYR A 277 0.37 3.20 15.83
CA TYR A 277 -1.08 3.38 15.73
C TYR A 277 -1.78 2.10 15.25
N LEU A 278 -1.20 1.37 14.29
CA LEU A 278 -1.72 0.07 13.86
C LEU A 278 -1.85 -0.89 15.04
N ARG A 279 -0.82 -1.02 15.85
CA ARG A 279 -0.82 -1.88 17.04
C ARG A 279 -1.96 -1.53 18.00
N LYS A 280 -2.19 -0.24 18.27
CA LYS A 280 -3.28 0.21 19.14
C LYS A 280 -4.65 -0.16 18.58
N THR A 281 -4.87 0.09 17.28
CA THR A 281 -6.12 -0.25 16.61
C THR A 281 -6.37 -1.75 16.64
N GLU A 282 -5.37 -2.55 16.28
CA GLU A 282 -5.46 -3.99 16.24
C GLU A 282 -5.70 -4.60 17.64
N GLN A 283 -5.15 -4.00 18.69
CA GLN A 283 -5.43 -4.42 20.06
C GLN A 283 -6.89 -4.17 20.41
N TYR A 284 -7.43 -3.00 20.09
CA TYR A 284 -8.84 -2.68 20.29
C TYR A 284 -9.77 -3.64 19.54
N LEU A 285 -9.47 -3.90 18.25
CA LEU A 285 -10.24 -4.83 17.42
C LEU A 285 -10.24 -6.25 17.97
N TYR A 286 -9.14 -6.66 18.59
CA TYR A 286 -9.02 -7.98 19.21
C TYR A 286 -9.83 -8.10 20.51
N ASP A 287 -9.81 -7.05 21.34
CA ASP A 287 -10.47 -7.07 22.64
C ASP A 287 -12.01 -6.95 22.52
N ASN A 288 -12.53 -6.51 21.36
CA ASN A 288 -13.96 -6.28 21.11
C ASN A 288 -14.58 -7.18 20.02
N ASN A 289 -13.83 -8.15 19.44
CA ASN A 289 -14.33 -9.22 18.59
C ASN A 289 -14.39 -10.52 19.41
#